data_e4b073c17bbd4099f1577e74d1ae75e6
#
_entry.id   e4b073c17bbd4099f1577e74d1ae75e6
#
_cell.length_a   1.000
_cell.length_b   1.000
_cell.length_c   1.000
_cell.angle_alpha   90.00
_cell.angle_beta   90.00
_cell.angle_gamma   90.00
#
_symmetry.space_group_name_H-M   'P 1'
#
loop_
_entity.id
_entity.type
_entity.pdbx_description
1 polymer ?
#
loop_
_entity_poly.entity_id
_entity_poly.type
_entity_poly.pdbx_seq_one_letter_code
_entity_poly.pdbx_strand_id
1 'polypeptide(L)'
;SGQTSFSGNDESGITLTYVDSLYLDVYQNGVKLKAGDDYAATTGTTVVLAVGATADDVVEMVSFDVFSVNDSVSASAGGSFGGNIGMGGTLAVTGVPTFTGRSVHSGGITVANAGQIGSVGDADSMAIASNGVITFSQKPVFSSGAGALNIATTVAATSGQAINFTGIPSTANRIMLLFRGVTLSANQNIRVFLGTSSGLVTSGYLGTSGYGAGADDRTDSWVWYPANGTLSGVMTICHMGGNIYVQGHSSKYNANNTSFGGGDVAVGGVVDRLGIDTSGNATFSAGAINIMFD
;
A
#
# COMPACT_ATOMS: atom_id res chain seq x y z
N SER A 1 -55.82 -51.19 -33.58
CA SER A 1 -54.53 -51.37 -34.22
C SER A 1 -53.44 -50.90 -33.25
N GLY A 2 -52.37 -51.63 -33.11
CA GLY A 2 -51.35 -51.44 -32.08
C GLY A 2 -50.67 -50.04 -32.08
N GLN A 3 -50.50 -49.44 -30.92
CA GLN A 3 -49.80 -48.24 -30.70
C GLN A 3 -48.28 -48.54 -30.77
N THR A 4 -47.57 -47.84 -31.61
CA THR A 4 -46.10 -48.01 -31.76
C THR A 4 -45.31 -46.87 -31.10
N SER A 5 -45.82 -45.63 -31.03
CA SER A 5 -45.09 -44.48 -30.54
C SER A 5 -45.57 -44.03 -29.17
N PHE A 6 -44.63 -43.89 -28.25
CA PHE A 6 -44.87 -43.48 -26.85
C PHE A 6 -44.02 -42.27 -26.57
N SER A 7 -44.64 -41.17 -26.11
CA SER A 7 -44.01 -39.92 -25.75
C SER A 7 -44.94 -39.13 -24.82
N GLY A 8 -44.39 -38.12 -24.14
CA GLY A 8 -45.15 -37.28 -23.25
C GLY A 8 -45.17 -37.82 -21.83
N ASN A 9 -46.27 -37.58 -21.10
CA ASN A 9 -46.40 -37.93 -19.69
C ASN A 9 -46.99 -39.36 -19.53
N ASP A 10 -46.53 -40.07 -18.49
CA ASP A 10 -47.15 -41.29 -17.98
C ASP A 10 -48.46 -41.01 -17.19
N GLU A 11 -49.08 -42.03 -16.64
CA GLU A 11 -50.29 -41.92 -15.80
C GLU A 11 -50.04 -41.06 -14.51
N SER A 12 -48.82 -40.95 -14.06
CA SER A 12 -48.42 -40.18 -12.87
C SER A 12 -48.01 -38.72 -13.23
N GLY A 13 -48.06 -38.35 -14.50
CA GLY A 13 -47.68 -37.00 -15.00
C GLY A 13 -46.20 -36.83 -15.20
N ILE A 14 -45.38 -37.88 -15.17
CA ILE A 14 -43.93 -37.83 -15.39
C ILE A 14 -43.66 -37.87 -16.91
N THR A 15 -42.94 -36.88 -17.41
CA THR A 15 -42.58 -36.77 -18.83
C THR A 15 -41.43 -37.73 -19.16
N LEU A 16 -41.60 -38.53 -20.23
CA LEU A 16 -40.53 -39.40 -20.72
C LEU A 16 -39.36 -38.59 -21.23
N THR A 17 -38.18 -38.72 -20.59
CA THR A 17 -36.91 -38.16 -21.02
C THR A 17 -35.79 -39.17 -20.80
N TYR A 18 -34.84 -39.25 -21.73
CA TYR A 18 -33.64 -40.09 -21.63
C TYR A 18 -32.51 -39.49 -22.44
N VAL A 19 -31.25 -39.73 -22.03
CA VAL A 19 -30.07 -39.17 -22.72
C VAL A 19 -29.70 -40.02 -23.94
N ASP A 20 -29.77 -41.34 -23.82
CA ASP A 20 -29.44 -42.32 -24.86
C ASP A 20 -30.26 -43.59 -24.62
N SER A 21 -30.49 -44.39 -25.68
CA SER A 21 -31.18 -45.68 -25.58
C SER A 21 -30.47 -46.68 -24.67
N LEU A 22 -29.17 -46.52 -24.44
CA LEU A 22 -28.38 -47.34 -23.51
C LEU A 22 -28.76 -47.09 -22.02
N TYR A 23 -29.41 -45.99 -21.73
CA TYR A 23 -29.87 -45.60 -20.40
C TYR A 23 -31.40 -45.66 -20.27
N LEU A 24 -32.01 -46.45 -21.15
CA LEU A 24 -33.46 -46.66 -21.15
C LEU A 24 -33.77 -48.16 -21.24
N ASP A 25 -34.48 -48.65 -20.25
CA ASP A 25 -35.05 -49.97 -20.32
C ASP A 25 -36.52 -49.88 -20.66
N VAL A 26 -36.96 -50.61 -21.66
CA VAL A 26 -38.36 -50.70 -22.11
C VAL A 26 -38.89 -52.10 -21.89
N TYR A 27 -40.04 -52.19 -21.31
CA TYR A 27 -40.75 -53.47 -21.04
C TYR A 27 -42.12 -53.45 -21.67
N GLN A 28 -42.55 -54.57 -22.19
CA GLN A 28 -43.93 -54.80 -22.59
C GLN A 28 -44.48 -56.04 -21.87
N ASN A 29 -45.55 -55.89 -21.11
CA ASN A 29 -46.14 -56.93 -20.26
C ASN A 29 -45.08 -57.59 -19.33
N GLY A 30 -44.15 -56.81 -18.79
CA GLY A 30 -43.04 -57.24 -17.92
C GLY A 30 -41.85 -57.92 -18.64
N VAL A 31 -41.88 -58.07 -19.96
CA VAL A 31 -40.77 -58.60 -20.75
C VAL A 31 -39.89 -57.46 -21.24
N LYS A 32 -38.57 -57.50 -20.93
CA LYS A 32 -37.61 -56.51 -21.40
C LYS A 32 -37.42 -56.60 -22.92
N LEU A 33 -37.58 -55.49 -23.60
CA LEU A 33 -37.38 -55.34 -25.02
C LEU A 33 -35.93 -55.00 -25.34
N LYS A 34 -35.44 -55.41 -26.52
CA LYS A 34 -34.09 -55.16 -27.00
C LYS A 34 -34.05 -53.89 -27.85
N ALA A 35 -33.23 -52.95 -27.45
CA ALA A 35 -33.03 -51.72 -28.20
C ALA A 35 -32.44 -52.02 -29.59
N GLY A 36 -32.96 -51.37 -30.62
CA GLY A 36 -32.57 -51.55 -32.01
C GLY A 36 -33.29 -52.70 -32.73
N ASP A 37 -33.76 -53.73 -32.03
CA ASP A 37 -34.51 -54.86 -32.60
C ASP A 37 -36.01 -54.70 -32.32
N ASP A 38 -36.39 -54.55 -31.05
CA ASP A 38 -37.79 -54.50 -30.60
C ASP A 38 -38.33 -53.07 -30.48
N TYR A 39 -37.41 -52.09 -30.28
CA TYR A 39 -37.78 -50.68 -30.24
C TYR A 39 -36.65 -49.75 -30.68
N ALA A 40 -36.99 -48.56 -31.12
CA ALA A 40 -36.08 -47.45 -31.38
C ALA A 40 -36.33 -46.33 -30.36
N ALA A 41 -35.23 -45.76 -29.81
CA ALA A 41 -35.23 -44.64 -28.88
C ALA A 41 -34.08 -43.70 -29.24
N THR A 42 -34.29 -42.74 -30.15
CA THR A 42 -33.26 -41.90 -30.75
C THR A 42 -33.49 -40.40 -30.54
N THR A 43 -34.65 -40.04 -29.95
CA THR A 43 -35.04 -38.61 -29.87
C THR A 43 -34.83 -38.00 -28.47
N GLY A 44 -34.58 -38.83 -27.46
CA GLY A 44 -34.51 -38.40 -26.06
C GLY A 44 -35.88 -38.26 -25.35
N THR A 45 -37.01 -38.37 -26.11
CA THR A 45 -38.36 -38.14 -25.59
C THR A 45 -39.41 -39.08 -26.15
N THR A 46 -39.02 -39.99 -27.06
CA THR A 46 -39.95 -40.88 -27.77
C THR A 46 -39.37 -42.27 -27.90
N VAL A 47 -40.16 -43.28 -27.57
CA VAL A 47 -39.89 -44.69 -27.85
C VAL A 47 -40.82 -45.17 -28.92
N VAL A 48 -40.28 -45.83 -29.97
CA VAL A 48 -41.08 -46.43 -31.06
C VAL A 48 -40.88 -47.94 -31.04
N LEU A 49 -41.95 -48.71 -30.76
CA LEU A 49 -41.90 -50.14 -30.80
C LEU A 49 -41.90 -50.64 -32.24
N ALA A 50 -41.13 -51.70 -32.54
CA ALA A 50 -41.12 -52.36 -33.81
C ALA A 50 -42.48 -53.10 -34.10
N VAL A 51 -43.06 -53.67 -33.04
CA VAL A 51 -44.41 -54.26 -33.07
C VAL A 51 -45.31 -53.49 -32.11
N GLY A 52 -46.38 -52.91 -32.62
CA GLY A 52 -47.29 -52.06 -31.82
C GLY A 52 -47.97 -52.80 -30.66
N ALA A 53 -48.06 -52.14 -29.53
CA ALA A 53 -48.82 -52.65 -28.38
C ALA A 53 -50.31 -52.70 -28.68
N THR A 54 -50.97 -53.79 -28.25
CA THR A 54 -52.39 -53.97 -28.39
C THR A 54 -53.20 -53.47 -27.18
N ALA A 55 -54.50 -53.50 -27.24
CA ALA A 55 -55.32 -53.14 -26.09
C ALA A 55 -54.99 -54.07 -24.89
N ASP A 56 -54.86 -53.44 -23.70
CA ASP A 56 -54.54 -54.11 -22.44
C ASP A 56 -53.01 -54.42 -22.26
N ASP A 57 -52.17 -54.15 -23.28
CA ASP A 57 -50.71 -54.24 -23.08
C ASP A 57 -50.23 -53.09 -22.20
N VAL A 58 -49.34 -53.43 -21.24
CA VAL A 58 -48.64 -52.46 -20.38
C VAL A 58 -47.26 -52.24 -20.93
N VAL A 59 -46.92 -50.97 -21.24
CA VAL A 59 -45.56 -50.56 -21.65
C VAL A 59 -44.98 -49.74 -20.55
N GLU A 60 -43.91 -50.24 -19.94
CA GLU A 60 -43.12 -49.51 -18.90
C GLU A 60 -41.78 -49.08 -19.43
N MET A 61 -41.35 -47.89 -19.05
CA MET A 61 -40.09 -47.32 -19.43
C MET A 61 -39.34 -46.85 -18.19
N VAL A 62 -38.11 -47.31 -18.00
CA VAL A 62 -37.23 -46.90 -16.91
C VAL A 62 -36.04 -46.19 -17.50
N SER A 63 -35.99 -44.88 -17.33
CA SER A 63 -34.80 -44.10 -17.72
C SER A 63 -33.84 -43.96 -16.55
N PHE A 64 -32.57 -44.17 -16.81
CA PHE A 64 -31.52 -43.99 -15.84
C PHE A 64 -30.84 -42.64 -16.13
N ASP A 65 -30.80 -41.77 -15.12
CA ASP A 65 -30.05 -40.53 -15.26
C ASP A 65 -28.54 -40.82 -15.25
N VAL A 66 -27.84 -40.30 -16.23
CA VAL A 66 -26.37 -40.40 -16.22
C VAL A 66 -25.88 -39.46 -15.13
N PHE A 67 -25.42 -40.01 -14.05
CA PHE A 67 -24.70 -39.23 -13.07
C PHE A 67 -23.42 -38.71 -13.75
N SER A 68 -23.47 -37.52 -14.37
CA SER A 68 -22.26 -36.82 -14.76
C SER A 68 -21.53 -36.45 -13.47
N VAL A 69 -20.43 -37.09 -13.23
CA VAL A 69 -19.49 -36.67 -12.18
C VAL A 69 -18.95 -35.32 -12.62
N ASN A 70 -19.76 -34.27 -12.48
CA ASN A 70 -19.30 -32.90 -12.65
C ASN A 70 -18.20 -32.68 -11.63
N ASP A 71 -16.98 -32.44 -12.07
CA ASP A 71 -15.84 -31.89 -11.34
C ASP A 71 -15.95 -31.95 -9.79
N SER A 72 -16.48 -33.06 -9.25
CA SER A 72 -16.54 -33.22 -7.82
C SER A 72 -15.15 -33.64 -7.32
N VAL A 73 -14.49 -32.73 -6.61
CA VAL A 73 -13.21 -33.02 -5.95
C VAL A 73 -13.47 -34.03 -4.83
N SER A 74 -12.77 -35.16 -4.84
CA SER A 74 -12.87 -36.17 -3.79
C SER A 74 -12.56 -35.56 -2.41
N ALA A 75 -13.49 -35.77 -1.46
CA ALA A 75 -13.32 -35.30 -0.09
C ALA A 75 -12.10 -35.91 0.62
N SER A 76 -11.68 -37.12 0.22
CA SER A 76 -10.56 -37.86 0.85
C SER A 76 -9.21 -37.72 0.14
N ALA A 77 -9.23 -37.52 -1.19
CA ALA A 77 -8.01 -37.52 -1.99
C ALA A 77 -7.58 -36.09 -2.46
N GLY A 78 -8.44 -35.11 -2.29
CA GLY A 78 -8.27 -33.79 -2.87
C GLY A 78 -8.40 -33.80 -4.39
N GLY A 79 -8.18 -32.67 -5.01
CA GLY A 79 -8.25 -32.51 -6.47
C GLY A 79 -8.01 -31.08 -6.90
N SER A 80 -8.07 -30.81 -8.21
CA SER A 80 -7.88 -29.49 -8.79
C SER A 80 -9.09 -29.09 -9.64
N PHE A 81 -9.41 -27.80 -9.64
CA PHE A 81 -10.37 -27.21 -10.55
C PHE A 81 -9.61 -26.48 -11.66
N GLY A 82 -9.88 -26.79 -12.91
CA GLY A 82 -9.24 -26.17 -14.07
C GLY A 82 -9.76 -24.76 -14.39
N GLY A 83 -10.87 -24.34 -13.78
CA GLY A 83 -11.50 -23.05 -14.01
C GLY A 83 -11.67 -22.21 -12.74
N ASN A 84 -12.36 -21.08 -12.85
CA ASN A 84 -12.66 -20.21 -11.71
C ASN A 84 -13.67 -20.88 -10.76
N ILE A 85 -13.46 -20.72 -9.46
CA ILE A 85 -14.40 -21.16 -8.43
C ILE A 85 -15.15 -19.92 -7.92
N GLY A 86 -16.46 -19.87 -8.13
CA GLY A 86 -17.36 -18.88 -7.55
C GLY A 86 -17.98 -19.45 -6.27
N MET A 87 -17.80 -18.75 -5.15
CA MET A 87 -18.41 -19.14 -3.87
C MET A 87 -19.37 -18.04 -3.42
N GLY A 88 -20.64 -18.41 -3.26
CA GLY A 88 -21.68 -17.51 -2.72
C GLY A 88 -21.65 -17.38 -1.19
N GLY A 89 -20.78 -18.11 -0.50
CA GLY A 89 -20.64 -18.15 0.96
C GLY A 89 -19.18 -18.04 1.40
N THR A 90 -18.91 -18.55 2.60
CA THR A 90 -17.57 -18.50 3.21
C THR A 90 -16.69 -19.65 2.71
N LEU A 91 -15.43 -19.36 2.37
CA LEU A 91 -14.39 -20.36 2.18
C LEU A 91 -13.65 -20.58 3.51
N ALA A 92 -13.76 -21.76 4.10
CA ALA A 92 -12.98 -22.18 5.26
C ALA A 92 -11.81 -23.07 4.81
N VAL A 93 -10.59 -22.65 5.07
CA VAL A 93 -9.38 -23.43 4.81
C VAL A 93 -8.72 -23.77 6.15
N THR A 94 -8.64 -25.05 6.50
CA THR A 94 -8.02 -25.52 7.75
C THR A 94 -6.47 -25.56 7.69
N GLY A 95 -5.89 -25.54 6.49
CA GLY A 95 -4.46 -25.50 6.24
C GLY A 95 -3.97 -24.11 5.80
N VAL A 96 -2.76 -24.06 5.29
CA VAL A 96 -2.17 -22.84 4.72
C VAL A 96 -2.59 -22.71 3.26
N PRO A 97 -3.41 -21.72 2.88
CA PRO A 97 -3.70 -21.45 1.48
C PRO A 97 -2.48 -20.87 0.78
N THR A 98 -2.13 -21.38 -0.40
CA THR A 98 -1.05 -20.87 -1.24
C THR A 98 -1.64 -20.17 -2.46
N PHE A 99 -1.30 -18.89 -2.62
CA PHE A 99 -1.67 -18.09 -3.79
C PHE A 99 -0.42 -17.83 -4.63
N THR A 100 -0.38 -18.30 -5.86
CA THR A 100 0.72 -18.02 -6.80
C THR A 100 0.61 -16.65 -7.45
N GLY A 101 -0.56 -16.05 -7.43
CA GLY A 101 -0.82 -14.70 -7.90
C GLY A 101 -1.12 -13.73 -6.76
N ARG A 102 -1.37 -12.46 -7.12
CA ARG A 102 -1.79 -11.46 -6.15
C ARG A 102 -3.20 -11.73 -5.65
N SER A 103 -3.38 -11.78 -4.33
CA SER A 103 -4.71 -11.83 -3.71
C SER A 103 -5.30 -10.41 -3.62
N VAL A 104 -6.56 -10.25 -4.05
CA VAL A 104 -7.30 -8.98 -4.02
C VAL A 104 -8.46 -9.10 -3.03
N HIS A 105 -8.50 -8.23 -2.04
CA HIS A 105 -9.51 -8.20 -0.99
C HIS A 105 -10.25 -6.86 -1.02
N SER A 106 -11.45 -6.83 -1.58
CA SER A 106 -12.25 -5.60 -1.68
C SER A 106 -12.89 -5.16 -0.35
N GLY A 107 -13.07 -6.11 0.58
CA GLY A 107 -13.63 -5.85 1.92
C GLY A 107 -12.60 -5.68 3.04
N GLY A 108 -11.30 -5.67 2.71
CA GLY A 108 -10.21 -5.62 3.70
C GLY A 108 -9.74 -6.99 4.17
N ILE A 109 -8.75 -6.98 5.06
CA ILE A 109 -8.16 -8.18 5.67
C ILE A 109 -8.21 -8.01 7.18
N THR A 110 -8.78 -8.99 7.88
CA THR A 110 -8.70 -9.08 9.35
C THR A 110 -7.68 -10.14 9.72
N VAL A 111 -6.68 -9.74 10.49
CA VAL A 111 -5.66 -10.63 11.05
C VAL A 111 -6.04 -10.93 12.50
N ALA A 112 -5.88 -12.18 12.93
CA ALA A 112 -6.17 -12.57 14.31
C ALA A 112 -5.31 -11.78 15.31
N ASN A 113 -5.76 -11.70 16.58
CA ASN A 113 -4.96 -11.11 17.65
C ASN A 113 -3.57 -11.76 17.71
N ALA A 114 -2.54 -10.95 17.83
CA ALA A 114 -1.13 -11.36 17.70
C ALA A 114 -0.76 -11.95 16.34
N GLY A 115 -1.57 -11.70 15.30
CA GLY A 115 -1.26 -12.12 13.94
C GLY A 115 -0.16 -11.28 13.30
N GLN A 116 0.44 -11.84 12.29
CA GLN A 116 1.64 -11.31 11.65
C GLN A 116 1.44 -11.16 10.15
N ILE A 117 2.12 -10.19 9.55
CA ILE A 117 2.20 -9.98 8.10
C ILE A 117 3.69 -9.84 7.76
N GLY A 118 4.18 -10.65 6.84
CA GLY A 118 5.59 -10.63 6.48
C GLY A 118 5.88 -11.26 5.13
N SER A 119 7.15 -11.42 4.86
CA SER A 119 7.67 -12.14 3.69
C SER A 119 8.12 -13.55 4.10
N VAL A 120 8.48 -14.39 3.12
CA VAL A 120 9.01 -15.72 3.38
C VAL A 120 10.28 -15.69 4.26
N GLY A 121 11.11 -14.66 4.12
CA GLY A 121 12.34 -14.49 4.89
C GLY A 121 12.17 -13.72 6.22
N ASP A 122 11.03 -13.08 6.42
CA ASP A 122 10.72 -12.29 7.63
C ASP A 122 9.20 -12.31 7.84
N ALA A 123 8.69 -13.35 8.46
CA ALA A 123 7.26 -13.62 8.58
C ALA A 123 6.54 -12.66 9.53
N ASP A 124 7.26 -12.02 10.45
CA ASP A 124 6.77 -11.10 11.47
C ASP A 124 7.20 -9.65 11.25
N SER A 125 7.51 -9.28 10.00
CA SER A 125 7.91 -7.90 9.68
C SER A 125 6.92 -6.84 10.15
N MET A 126 5.64 -7.21 10.28
CA MET A 126 4.59 -6.43 10.91
C MET A 126 3.73 -7.32 11.80
N ALA A 127 3.67 -7.04 13.09
CA ALA A 127 2.81 -7.73 14.07
C ALA A 127 1.69 -6.79 14.56
N ILE A 128 0.47 -7.30 14.68
CA ILE A 128 -0.71 -6.57 15.15
C ILE A 128 -1.13 -7.14 16.50
N ALA A 129 -0.93 -6.37 17.56
CA ALA A 129 -1.34 -6.75 18.91
C ALA A 129 -2.87 -6.73 19.07
N SER A 130 -3.40 -7.40 20.10
CA SER A 130 -4.84 -7.44 20.39
C SER A 130 -5.47 -6.08 20.67
N ASN A 131 -4.68 -5.08 21.07
CA ASN A 131 -5.11 -3.70 21.29
C ASN A 131 -4.97 -2.80 20.05
N GLY A 132 -4.62 -3.37 18.89
CA GLY A 132 -4.44 -2.65 17.62
C GLY A 132 -3.07 -2.00 17.43
N VAL A 133 -2.14 -2.14 18.38
CA VAL A 133 -0.77 -1.63 18.21
C VAL A 133 -0.05 -2.44 17.14
N ILE A 134 0.57 -1.72 16.20
CA ILE A 134 1.38 -2.32 15.14
C ILE A 134 2.85 -2.19 15.52
N THR A 135 3.57 -3.32 15.50
CA THR A 135 5.01 -3.38 15.70
C THR A 135 5.67 -3.82 14.40
N PHE A 136 6.73 -3.12 14.00
CA PHE A 136 7.58 -3.52 12.88
C PHE A 136 8.86 -4.14 13.42
N SER A 137 9.26 -5.30 12.92
CA SER A 137 10.52 -5.98 13.31
C SER A 137 11.75 -5.19 12.87
N GLN A 138 11.62 -4.44 11.77
CA GLN A 138 12.64 -3.56 11.22
C GLN A 138 12.14 -2.11 11.22
N LYS A 139 13.06 -1.13 11.22
CA LYS A 139 12.70 0.28 11.06
C LYS A 139 11.97 0.50 9.73
N PRO A 140 10.74 1.00 9.72
CA PRO A 140 10.05 1.28 8.47
C PRO A 140 10.81 2.30 7.63
N VAL A 141 10.97 2.01 6.35
CA VAL A 141 11.49 2.96 5.37
C VAL A 141 10.30 3.54 4.60
N PHE A 142 10.05 4.83 4.82
CA PHE A 142 9.00 5.53 4.08
C PHE A 142 9.61 6.08 2.78
N SER A 143 9.00 5.75 1.64
CA SER A 143 9.35 6.41 0.38
C SER A 143 8.94 7.89 0.47
N SER A 144 9.85 8.77 0.16
CA SER A 144 9.83 10.24 0.22
C SER A 144 8.51 10.88 0.69
N GLY A 145 8.52 11.51 1.85
CA GLY A 145 7.55 12.54 2.24
C GLY A 145 6.53 12.21 3.32
N ALA A 146 6.49 11.01 3.88
CA ALA A 146 5.54 10.68 4.94
C ALA A 146 6.24 10.33 6.26
N GLY A 147 6.36 11.29 7.17
CA GLY A 147 6.63 11.04 8.59
C GLY A 147 8.01 10.50 8.97
N ALA A 148 8.95 10.39 8.03
CA ALA A 148 10.32 10.02 8.32
C ALA A 148 11.23 11.27 8.27
N LEU A 149 12.16 11.35 9.23
CA LEU A 149 13.17 12.38 9.19
C LEU A 149 14.09 12.17 7.97
N ASN A 150 14.01 13.03 6.99
CA ASN A 150 14.84 13.00 5.79
C ASN A 150 16.10 13.82 6.03
N ILE A 151 17.23 13.34 5.52
CA ILE A 151 18.50 14.05 5.55
C ILE A 151 18.90 14.43 4.12
N ALA A 152 19.22 15.69 3.89
CA ALA A 152 19.72 16.15 2.60
C ALA A 152 21.17 15.69 2.35
N THR A 153 21.68 15.98 1.18
CA THR A 153 23.11 15.79 0.90
C THR A 153 23.93 16.86 1.63
N THR A 154 24.92 16.42 2.39
CA THR A 154 25.83 17.32 3.10
C THR A 154 26.60 18.19 2.12
N VAL A 155 26.61 19.49 2.35
CA VAL A 155 27.36 20.46 1.56
C VAL A 155 28.63 20.85 2.29
N ALA A 156 29.78 20.79 1.62
CA ALA A 156 31.04 21.28 2.16
C ALA A 156 31.01 22.81 2.20
N ALA A 157 31.29 23.40 3.36
CA ALA A 157 31.37 24.84 3.58
C ALA A 157 32.81 25.34 3.45
N THR A 158 33.44 25.14 2.27
CA THR A 158 34.85 25.38 2.03
C THR A 158 35.13 26.53 1.05
N SER A 159 34.08 27.08 0.45
CA SER A 159 34.20 28.21 -0.50
C SER A 159 32.84 28.90 -0.71
N GLY A 160 32.86 30.06 -1.35
CA GLY A 160 31.67 30.83 -1.68
C GLY A 160 31.07 31.57 -0.48
N GLN A 161 30.11 32.44 -0.77
CA GLN A 161 29.41 33.26 0.23
C GLN A 161 28.02 32.72 0.58
N ALA A 162 27.49 31.81 -0.22
CA ALA A 162 26.14 31.28 -0.02
C ALA A 162 26.07 29.74 -0.26
N ILE A 163 25.23 29.11 0.50
CA ILE A 163 24.83 27.68 0.37
C ILE A 163 23.31 27.61 0.36
N ASN A 164 22.75 26.91 -0.62
CA ASN A 164 21.32 26.76 -0.75
C ASN A 164 20.92 25.29 -0.74
N PHE A 165 19.88 24.98 0.00
CA PHE A 165 19.17 23.71 -0.04
C PHE A 165 17.81 23.91 -0.70
N THR A 166 17.49 23.09 -1.69
CA THR A 166 16.21 23.13 -2.41
C THR A 166 15.51 21.79 -2.33
N GLY A 167 14.24 21.74 -2.70
CA GLY A 167 13.47 20.49 -2.68
C GLY A 167 12.99 20.10 -1.28
N ILE A 168 12.83 21.06 -0.38
CA ILE A 168 12.14 20.82 0.91
C ILE A 168 10.67 20.57 0.60
N PRO A 169 10.08 19.43 1.02
CA PRO A 169 8.69 19.13 0.75
C PRO A 169 7.73 20.14 1.39
N SER A 170 6.63 20.45 0.71
CA SER A 170 5.58 21.33 1.25
C SER A 170 4.90 20.81 2.52
N THR A 171 5.10 19.54 2.82
CA THR A 171 4.58 18.86 4.01
C THR A 171 5.54 18.91 5.20
N ALA A 172 6.74 19.45 5.01
CA ALA A 172 7.73 19.53 6.10
C ALA A 172 7.25 20.50 7.19
N ASN A 173 7.05 19.99 8.39
CA ASN A 173 6.66 20.79 9.55
C ASN A 173 7.86 21.23 10.39
N ARG A 174 8.99 20.57 10.20
CA ARG A 174 10.23 20.87 10.91
C ARG A 174 11.43 20.74 9.98
N ILE A 175 12.30 21.75 10.02
CA ILE A 175 13.58 21.75 9.33
C ILE A 175 14.66 21.94 10.39
N MET A 176 15.68 21.08 10.40
CA MET A 176 16.83 21.18 11.26
C MET A 176 18.03 21.51 10.39
N LEU A 177 18.65 22.65 10.65
CA LEU A 177 19.88 23.08 10.00
C LEU A 177 21.08 22.75 10.89
N LEU A 178 22.03 22.01 10.34
CA LEU A 178 23.13 21.39 11.06
C LEU A 178 24.45 21.98 10.57
N PHE A 179 25.23 22.50 11.50
CA PHE A 179 26.60 23.03 11.24
C PHE A 179 27.65 22.16 11.94
N ARG A 180 28.68 21.77 11.23
CA ARG A 180 29.82 21.02 11.77
C ARG A 180 31.11 21.68 11.35
N GLY A 181 31.83 22.31 12.30
CA GLY A 181 33.16 22.86 12.08
C GLY A 181 33.22 24.00 11.06
N VAL A 182 32.12 24.75 10.91
CA VAL A 182 32.02 25.82 9.91
C VAL A 182 32.83 27.02 10.35
N THR A 183 33.69 27.52 9.45
CA THR A 183 34.47 28.74 9.63
C THR A 183 34.28 29.68 8.45
N LEU A 184 34.46 30.99 8.71
CA LEU A 184 34.45 32.01 7.69
C LEU A 184 35.84 32.61 7.51
N SER A 185 36.12 33.18 6.33
CA SER A 185 37.38 33.83 6.00
C SER A 185 37.61 35.16 6.76
N ALA A 186 36.57 35.74 7.33
CA ALA A 186 36.58 36.96 8.13
C ALA A 186 35.52 36.92 9.21
N ASN A 187 35.63 37.81 10.21
CA ASN A 187 34.72 37.96 11.32
C ASN A 187 33.39 38.56 10.83
N GLN A 188 32.45 37.71 10.47
CA GLN A 188 31.07 38.05 10.06
C GLN A 188 30.09 37.05 10.60
N ASN A 189 28.82 37.41 10.61
CA ASN A 189 27.74 36.53 11.04
C ASN A 189 27.22 35.69 9.86
N ILE A 190 26.66 34.53 10.17
CA ILE A 190 25.95 33.71 9.21
C ILE A 190 24.49 34.11 9.25
N ARG A 191 23.89 34.32 8.06
CA ARG A 191 22.46 34.59 7.91
C ARG A 191 21.75 33.35 7.37
N VAL A 192 20.53 33.16 7.80
CA VAL A 192 19.67 32.03 7.39
C VAL A 192 18.34 32.55 6.90
N PHE A 193 17.91 32.05 5.74
CA PHE A 193 16.68 32.46 5.06
C PHE A 193 15.81 31.28 4.74
N LEU A 194 14.52 31.42 4.89
CA LEU A 194 13.57 30.58 4.21
C LEU A 194 13.26 31.13 2.83
N GLY A 195 12.80 30.27 1.94
CA GLY A 195 12.41 30.67 0.61
C GLY A 195 11.29 29.84 0.02
N THR A 196 10.67 30.40 -0.99
CA THR A 196 9.60 29.80 -1.78
C THR A 196 10.04 29.62 -3.22
N SER A 197 9.19 29.09 -4.08
CA SER A 197 9.46 29.01 -5.53
C SER A 197 9.82 30.38 -6.17
N SER A 198 9.44 31.49 -5.51
CA SER A 198 9.78 32.85 -5.96
C SER A 198 11.17 33.33 -5.53
N GLY A 199 11.87 32.61 -4.65
CA GLY A 199 13.19 32.98 -4.15
C GLY A 199 13.26 33.00 -2.62
N LEU A 200 14.41 33.50 -2.10
CA LEU A 200 14.60 33.67 -0.66
C LEU A 200 13.78 34.85 -0.15
N VAL A 201 13.20 34.73 1.03
CA VAL A 201 12.55 35.81 1.76
C VAL A 201 13.63 36.62 2.49
N THR A 202 13.73 37.92 2.22
CA THR A 202 14.79 38.80 2.74
C THR A 202 14.25 39.94 3.60
N SER A 203 13.03 39.78 4.14
CA SER A 203 12.42 40.79 5.04
C SER A 203 11.35 40.14 5.91
N GLY A 204 10.93 40.83 6.95
CA GLY A 204 9.88 40.37 7.84
C GLY A 204 10.33 39.37 8.89
N TYR A 205 11.62 39.18 9.07
CA TYR A 205 12.19 38.38 10.15
C TYR A 205 12.13 39.13 11.47
N LEU A 206 11.89 38.39 12.53
CA LEU A 206 12.27 38.80 13.89
C LEU A 206 13.30 37.77 14.35
N GLY A 207 14.58 38.17 14.35
CA GLY A 207 15.66 37.22 14.62
C GLY A 207 16.73 37.84 15.51
N THR A 208 17.04 37.13 16.59
CA THR A 208 18.13 37.51 17.49
C THR A 208 19.07 36.33 17.68
N SER A 209 20.38 36.61 17.70
CA SER A 209 21.39 35.64 18.14
C SER A 209 22.47 36.37 18.94
N GLY A 210 22.93 35.73 20.00
CA GLY A 210 23.94 36.31 20.86
C GLY A 210 24.80 35.30 21.58
N TYR A 211 25.85 35.82 22.22
CA TYR A 211 26.65 35.11 23.21
C TYR A 211 27.17 36.09 24.27
N GLY A 212 27.24 35.67 25.51
CA GLY A 212 27.75 36.51 26.59
C GLY A 212 27.07 37.90 26.65
N ALA A 213 27.84 38.98 26.39
CA ALA A 213 27.35 40.35 26.47
C ALA A 213 26.95 40.97 25.12
N GLY A 214 27.01 40.23 24.02
CA GLY A 214 26.70 40.73 22.66
C GLY A 214 25.57 39.97 21.98
N ALA A 215 24.75 40.70 21.22
CA ALA A 215 23.70 40.14 20.37
C ALA A 215 23.65 40.88 19.02
N ASP A 216 23.12 40.22 17.97
CA ASP A 216 22.77 40.80 16.67
C ASP A 216 21.28 40.55 16.43
N ASP A 217 20.53 41.62 16.27
CA ASP A 217 19.09 41.61 15.97
C ASP A 217 18.89 41.94 14.49
N ARG A 218 18.07 41.11 13.81
CA ARG A 218 17.85 41.22 12.37
C ARG A 218 16.38 41.19 12.00
N THR A 219 16.04 41.96 10.97
CA THR A 219 14.71 41.97 10.35
C THR A 219 14.74 41.50 8.90
N ASP A 220 15.95 41.26 8.35
CA ASP A 220 16.17 40.78 6.98
C ASP A 220 16.45 39.28 6.89
N SER A 221 16.81 38.64 8.01
CA SER A 221 17.22 37.25 8.10
C SER A 221 17.16 36.76 9.54
N TRP A 222 17.17 35.45 9.76
CA TRP A 222 17.72 34.91 11.00
C TRP A 222 19.25 35.01 10.98
N VAL A 223 19.84 35.16 12.12
CA VAL A 223 21.29 35.34 12.26
C VAL A 223 21.88 34.32 13.21
N TRP A 224 23.12 33.93 12.97
CA TRP A 224 23.94 33.12 13.85
C TRP A 224 25.19 33.89 14.23
N TYR A 225 25.24 34.36 15.46
CA TYR A 225 26.24 35.26 16.02
C TYR A 225 27.06 34.58 17.13
N PRO A 226 28.33 34.86 17.29
CA PRO A 226 29.27 35.45 16.34
C PRO A 226 29.91 34.39 15.44
N ALA A 227 30.34 34.76 14.25
CA ALA A 227 30.92 33.86 13.28
C ALA A 227 32.44 33.93 13.14
N ASN A 228 33.15 34.42 14.17
CA ASN A 228 34.61 34.56 14.17
C ASN A 228 35.37 33.35 14.73
N GLY A 229 34.76 32.19 14.75
CA GLY A 229 35.32 30.93 15.24
C GLY A 229 34.81 29.73 14.48
N THR A 230 35.08 28.56 15.02
CA THR A 230 34.57 27.32 14.45
C THR A 230 33.17 27.03 15.00
N LEU A 231 32.16 27.09 14.14
CA LEU A 231 30.77 26.92 14.49
C LEU A 231 30.34 25.45 14.35
N SER A 232 29.80 24.88 15.41
CA SER A 232 29.11 23.59 15.38
C SER A 232 27.85 23.67 16.22
N GLY A 233 26.70 23.37 15.61
CA GLY A 233 25.41 23.47 16.31
C GLY A 233 24.23 23.15 15.44
N VAL A 234 23.05 23.38 15.98
CA VAL A 234 21.77 23.12 15.32
C VAL A 234 20.83 24.31 15.44
N MET A 235 20.12 24.61 14.34
CA MET A 235 18.94 25.46 14.33
C MET A 235 17.73 24.60 14.01
N THR A 236 16.73 24.65 14.86
CA THR A 236 15.44 23.97 14.61
C THR A 236 14.43 25.02 14.16
N ILE A 237 13.81 24.79 13.03
CA ILE A 237 12.81 25.65 12.41
C ILE A 237 11.50 24.86 12.37
N CYS A 238 10.45 25.39 12.98
CA CYS A 238 9.14 24.75 13.06
C CYS A 238 8.08 25.59 12.37
N HIS A 239 7.22 24.94 11.58
CA HIS A 239 6.03 25.55 10.97
C HIS A 239 4.92 25.67 12.01
N MET A 240 4.43 26.88 12.26
CA MET A 240 3.32 27.14 13.19
C MET A 240 1.94 27.12 12.55
N GLY A 241 1.86 27.00 11.22
CA GLY A 241 0.63 27.20 10.45
C GLY A 241 0.55 28.58 9.81
N GLY A 242 -0.27 28.74 8.78
CA GLY A 242 -0.46 30.02 8.10
C GLY A 242 0.79 30.64 7.48
N ASN A 243 1.75 29.82 7.05
CA ASN A 243 3.06 30.23 6.54
C ASN A 243 3.95 30.97 7.57
N ILE A 244 3.74 30.76 8.86
CA ILE A 244 4.57 31.31 9.94
C ILE A 244 5.54 30.23 10.39
N TYR A 245 6.81 30.61 10.53
CA TYR A 245 7.87 29.74 10.99
C TYR A 245 8.60 30.38 12.17
N VAL A 246 8.87 29.55 13.19
CA VAL A 246 9.67 29.93 14.35
C VAL A 246 10.94 29.12 14.40
N GLN A 247 12.01 29.70 14.86
CA GLN A 247 13.28 29.00 15.03
C GLN A 247 13.88 29.22 16.42
N GLY A 248 14.64 28.22 16.87
CA GLY A 248 15.57 28.34 17.96
C GLY A 248 16.88 27.67 17.59
N HIS A 249 17.99 28.24 18.02
CA HIS A 249 19.31 27.67 17.74
C HIS A 249 20.25 27.74 18.93
N SER A 250 21.19 26.82 18.94
CA SER A 250 22.32 26.81 19.85
C SER A 250 23.53 26.20 19.17
N SER A 251 24.70 26.73 19.50
CA SER A 251 25.97 26.23 18.96
C SER A 251 27.13 26.48 19.87
N LYS A 252 28.11 25.61 19.75
CA LYS A 252 29.48 25.90 20.17
C LYS A 252 30.15 26.67 19.06
N TYR A 253 30.79 27.81 19.39
CA TYR A 253 31.46 28.59 18.37
C TYR A 253 32.95 28.81 18.68
N ASN A 254 33.60 28.42 19.58
CA ASN A 254 35.02 28.21 19.83
C ASN A 254 35.23 27.46 21.15
N ALA A 255 36.42 27.44 21.69
CA ALA A 255 36.73 26.57 22.82
C ALA A 255 35.77 26.73 24.04
N ASN A 256 35.35 27.99 24.32
CA ASN A 256 34.67 28.31 25.58
C ASN A 256 33.34 29.06 25.42
N ASN A 257 32.85 29.28 24.20
CA ASN A 257 31.67 30.10 23.97
C ASN A 257 30.53 29.30 23.29
N THR A 258 29.31 29.60 23.72
CA THR A 258 28.09 29.11 23.12
C THR A 258 27.31 30.30 22.57
N SER A 259 26.82 30.17 21.34
CA SER A 259 25.87 31.09 20.73
C SER A 259 24.48 30.47 20.80
N PHE A 260 23.47 31.28 21.06
CA PHE A 260 22.08 30.89 21.09
C PHE A 260 21.19 32.01 20.55
N GLY A 261 20.01 31.66 20.10
CA GLY A 261 19.07 32.65 19.58
C GLY A 261 17.73 32.06 19.22
N GLY A 262 16.88 32.94 18.73
CA GLY A 262 15.52 32.57 18.33
C GLY A 262 14.92 33.61 17.41
N GLY A 263 13.71 33.35 16.95
CA GLY A 263 12.98 34.29 16.12
C GLY A 263 11.87 33.63 15.30
N ASP A 264 11.20 34.48 14.53
CA ASP A 264 10.15 34.02 13.64
C ASP A 264 10.18 34.76 12.29
N VAL A 265 9.40 34.28 11.35
CA VAL A 265 9.13 34.91 10.05
C VAL A 265 7.81 34.45 9.50
N ALA A 266 7.06 35.38 8.89
CA ALA A 266 5.92 35.06 8.03
C ALA A 266 6.37 35.01 6.57
N VAL A 267 6.29 33.84 5.95
CA VAL A 267 6.69 33.61 4.57
C VAL A 267 5.46 33.71 3.67
N GLY A 268 5.56 34.42 2.55
CA GLY A 268 4.42 34.69 1.66
C GLY A 268 3.92 33.47 0.85
N GLY A 269 4.38 32.25 1.15
CA GLY A 269 4.01 31.03 0.44
C GLY A 269 4.62 29.79 1.07
N VAL A 270 4.51 28.67 0.36
CA VAL A 270 5.05 27.39 0.80
C VAL A 270 6.58 27.41 0.74
N VAL A 271 7.22 27.02 1.83
CA VAL A 271 8.68 26.89 1.89
C VAL A 271 9.13 25.66 1.11
N ASP A 272 10.04 25.85 0.17
CA ASP A 272 10.64 24.79 -0.64
C ASP A 272 12.18 24.83 -0.62
N ARG A 273 12.76 25.85 0.01
CA ARG A 273 14.21 26.04 0.09
C ARG A 273 14.65 26.76 1.37
N LEU A 274 15.93 26.59 1.69
CA LEU A 274 16.61 27.26 2.76
C LEU A 274 17.95 27.80 2.21
N GLY A 275 18.21 29.10 2.41
CA GLY A 275 19.46 29.75 2.04
C GLY A 275 20.26 30.10 3.27
N ILE A 276 21.57 30.02 3.12
CA ILE A 276 22.54 30.40 4.15
C ILE A 276 23.59 31.26 3.47
N ASP A 277 23.88 32.46 4.02
CA ASP A 277 24.95 33.27 3.53
C ASP A 277 25.74 33.95 4.67
N THR A 278 26.68 34.79 4.33
CA THR A 278 27.46 35.60 5.27
C THR A 278 26.94 37.02 5.27
N SER A 279 26.98 37.70 6.42
CA SER A 279 26.45 39.07 6.56
C SER A 279 27.26 40.15 5.83
N GLY A 280 28.32 39.78 5.12
CA GLY A 280 29.17 40.69 4.35
C GLY A 280 30.00 39.96 3.30
N ASN A 281 31.28 40.31 3.14
CA ASN A 281 32.12 39.77 2.08
C ASN A 281 32.93 38.51 2.46
N ALA A 282 32.73 37.95 3.65
CA ALA A 282 33.39 36.70 4.04
C ALA A 282 32.89 35.53 3.18
N THR A 283 33.74 34.53 3.01
CA THR A 283 33.42 33.29 2.38
C THR A 283 33.46 32.14 3.40
N PHE A 284 32.73 31.08 3.16
CA PHE A 284 32.92 29.83 3.88
C PHE A 284 34.34 29.32 3.63
N SER A 285 35.04 28.86 4.66
CA SER A 285 36.46 28.45 4.56
C SER A 285 36.72 27.04 5.08
N ALA A 286 35.84 26.48 5.93
CA ALA A 286 35.92 25.10 6.39
C ALA A 286 34.57 24.61 6.92
N GLY A 287 34.47 23.31 7.09
CA GLY A 287 33.32 22.64 7.71
C GLY A 287 32.32 22.10 6.73
N ALA A 288 31.15 21.72 7.25
CA ALA A 288 30.06 21.17 6.49
C ALA A 288 28.72 21.61 7.07
N ILE A 289 27.74 21.74 6.19
CA ILE A 289 26.36 22.12 6.52
C ILE A 289 25.40 21.04 5.93
N ASN A 290 24.39 20.72 6.68
CA ASN A 290 23.32 19.86 6.19
C ASN A 290 21.96 20.30 6.73
N ILE A 291 20.89 19.82 6.13
CA ILE A 291 19.54 19.94 6.66
C ILE A 291 18.88 18.57 6.84
N MET A 292 18.03 18.49 7.82
CA MET A 292 17.08 17.40 8.01
C MET A 292 15.67 17.99 8.06
N PHE A 293 14.69 17.26 7.56
CA PHE A 293 13.28 17.69 7.59
C PHE A 293 12.35 16.49 7.70
N ASP A 294 11.14 16.67 8.24
CA ASP A 294 10.10 15.62 8.39
C ASP A 294 8.89 15.89 7.52
#